data_42d19a70199f9dea70fb58738c634fef
#
_entry.id   42d19a70199f9dea70fb58738c634fef
#
_cell.length_a   1.000
_cell.length_b   1.000
_cell.length_c   1.000
_cell.angle_alpha   90.00
_cell.angle_beta   90.00
_cell.angle_gamma   90.00
#
_symmetry.space_group_name_H-M   'P 1'
#
loop_
_entity.id
_entity.type
_entity.pdbx_description
1 polymer ?
#
loop_
_entity_poly.entity_id
_entity_poly.type
_entity_poly.pdbx_seq_one_letter_code
_entity_poly.pdbx_strand_id
1 'polypeptide(L)'
;HQDDSIETMLLNLIRGTGITGLLGIRPRNGAIVRPLLCVNRKEIIQYLQNIEQDYVTDSTNLEDEYTRNKIRLNLLPLMEEINPSVKNSLVETSNYLNDVATIYNKCIAKTKARIVTPEGIRISSLLKETVPETILFETLHPLGFNSTQIKDIANSLHGQSGKQFASKEWRVIKDREFLLLEEIRSEEKDIPPFQLIKEEKEYTSNFQIPREKGTACFDADKLNEEIYHRKWQIGDTFIPFGMKGKKKISDYLTDRKFSISQKERQCCLLYTSPSPRDT
;
A
#
# COMPACT_ATOMS: atom_id res chain seq x y z
N HIS A 1 -10.93 9.01 -30.27
CA HIS A 1 -10.76 8.18 -31.49
C HIS A 1 -9.50 7.31 -31.39
N GLN A 2 -9.28 6.41 -32.35
CA GLN A 2 -8.16 5.47 -32.35
C GLN A 2 -6.79 6.17 -32.26
N ASP A 3 -6.61 7.27 -33.01
CA ASP A 3 -5.32 8.00 -33.01
C ASP A 3 -4.95 8.47 -31.59
N ASP A 4 -5.90 8.89 -30.75
CA ASP A 4 -5.63 9.26 -29.36
C ASP A 4 -5.10 8.06 -28.54
N SER A 5 -5.61 6.87 -28.83
CA SER A 5 -5.16 5.64 -28.17
C SER A 5 -3.73 5.28 -28.56
N ILE A 6 -3.39 5.42 -29.85
CA ILE A 6 -2.04 5.21 -30.39
C ILE A 6 -1.08 6.23 -29.77
N GLU A 7 -1.43 7.52 -29.77
CA GLU A 7 -0.62 8.58 -29.14
C GLU A 7 -0.36 8.29 -27.66
N THR A 8 -1.37 7.82 -26.95
CA THR A 8 -1.25 7.47 -25.52
C THR A 8 -0.33 6.27 -25.31
N MET A 9 -0.46 5.24 -26.14
CA MET A 9 0.42 4.07 -26.13
C MET A 9 1.89 4.45 -26.34
N LEU A 10 2.16 5.25 -27.39
CA LEU A 10 3.52 5.73 -27.70
C LEU A 10 4.08 6.64 -26.60
N LEU A 11 3.26 7.55 -26.07
CA LEU A 11 3.68 8.41 -24.96
C LEU A 11 4.09 7.61 -23.73
N ASN A 12 3.30 6.60 -23.37
CA ASN A 12 3.59 5.73 -22.25
C ASN A 12 4.83 4.87 -22.51
N LEU A 13 5.00 4.36 -23.73
CA LEU A 13 6.19 3.61 -24.13
C LEU A 13 7.46 4.45 -23.97
N ILE A 14 7.47 5.70 -24.45
CA ILE A 14 8.60 6.63 -24.33
C ILE A 14 8.92 6.95 -22.86
N ARG A 15 7.91 7.06 -22.01
CA ARG A 15 8.10 7.33 -20.57
C ARG A 15 8.54 6.12 -19.76
N GLY A 16 8.48 4.93 -20.34
CA GLY A 16 8.69 3.67 -19.64
C GLY A 16 7.44 3.28 -18.84
N THR A 17 6.85 2.17 -19.20
CA THR A 17 5.61 1.68 -18.56
C THR A 17 5.59 0.15 -18.52
N GLY A 18 4.78 -0.41 -17.61
CA GLY A 18 4.39 -1.80 -17.66
C GLY A 18 3.30 -2.06 -18.70
N ILE A 19 2.84 -3.31 -18.78
CA ILE A 19 1.86 -3.77 -19.78
C ILE A 19 0.62 -2.90 -19.83
N THR A 20 0.11 -2.46 -18.69
CA THR A 20 -1.12 -1.66 -18.56
C THR A 20 -1.05 -0.34 -19.33
N GLY A 21 0.12 0.33 -19.34
CA GLY A 21 0.29 1.59 -20.07
C GLY A 21 0.38 1.43 -21.59
N LEU A 22 0.71 0.23 -22.08
CA LEU A 22 0.77 -0.08 -23.51
C LEU A 22 -0.59 -0.43 -24.12
N LEU A 23 -1.64 -0.56 -23.32
CA LEU A 23 -2.98 -0.90 -23.80
C LEU A 23 -3.70 0.29 -24.47
N GLY A 24 -3.08 1.47 -24.52
CA GLY A 24 -3.72 2.67 -25.01
C GLY A 24 -4.87 3.15 -24.10
N ILE A 25 -5.91 3.73 -24.71
CA ILE A 25 -7.06 4.25 -23.98
C ILE A 25 -8.14 3.16 -23.89
N ARG A 26 -8.63 2.89 -22.67
CA ARG A 26 -9.70 1.93 -22.44
C ARG A 26 -11.05 2.45 -22.96
N PRO A 27 -11.85 1.63 -23.65
CA PRO A 27 -13.20 2.01 -24.10
C PRO A 27 -14.11 2.42 -22.95
N ARG A 28 -13.91 1.84 -21.77
CA ARG A 28 -14.64 2.18 -20.55
C ARG A 28 -13.68 2.35 -19.38
N ASN A 29 -13.87 3.41 -18.61
CA ASN A 29 -13.16 3.65 -17.34
C ASN A 29 -14.16 4.20 -16.29
N GLY A 30 -14.62 3.31 -15.42
CA GLY A 30 -15.70 3.63 -14.48
C GLY A 30 -17.00 4.01 -15.20
N ALA A 31 -17.48 5.22 -14.97
CA ALA A 31 -18.68 5.77 -15.62
C ALA A 31 -18.42 6.37 -17.01
N ILE A 32 -17.13 6.57 -17.39
CA ILE A 32 -16.77 7.18 -18.67
C ILE A 32 -16.72 6.11 -19.75
N VAL A 33 -17.52 6.30 -20.82
CA VAL A 33 -17.53 5.46 -22.02
C VAL A 33 -17.01 6.27 -23.21
N ARG A 34 -16.20 5.64 -24.08
CA ARG A 34 -15.54 6.27 -25.23
C ARG A 34 -15.91 5.55 -26.53
N PRO A 35 -17.11 5.80 -27.11
CA PRO A 35 -17.59 5.07 -28.26
C PRO A 35 -16.76 5.31 -29.53
N LEU A 36 -16.13 6.49 -29.67
CA LEU A 36 -15.34 6.84 -30.87
C LEU A 36 -13.95 6.18 -30.93
N LEU A 37 -13.57 5.32 -29.98
CA LEU A 37 -12.31 4.57 -30.07
C LEU A 37 -12.32 3.49 -31.17
N CYS A 38 -13.49 3.17 -31.76
CA CYS A 38 -13.59 2.23 -32.84
C CYS A 38 -13.26 2.83 -34.24
N VAL A 39 -13.11 4.15 -34.32
CA VAL A 39 -12.87 4.88 -35.57
C VAL A 39 -11.65 5.79 -35.48
N ASN A 40 -10.99 6.05 -36.60
CA ASN A 40 -9.87 6.99 -36.67
C ASN A 40 -10.36 8.43 -36.97
N ARG A 41 -9.46 9.41 -36.86
CA ARG A 41 -9.81 10.81 -37.08
C ARG A 41 -10.27 11.08 -38.50
N LYS A 42 -9.69 10.42 -39.54
CA LYS A 42 -10.06 10.63 -40.93
C LYS A 42 -11.50 10.18 -41.19
N GLU A 43 -11.91 9.04 -40.64
CA GLU A 43 -13.27 8.52 -40.73
C GLU A 43 -14.29 9.48 -40.09
N ILE A 44 -13.96 10.05 -38.96
CA ILE A 44 -14.81 11.04 -38.25
C ILE A 44 -15.00 12.28 -39.14
N ILE A 45 -13.89 12.83 -39.68
CA ILE A 45 -13.96 14.02 -40.56
C ILE A 45 -14.78 13.73 -41.83
N GLN A 46 -14.55 12.57 -42.46
CA GLN A 46 -15.31 12.16 -43.65
C GLN A 46 -16.81 12.01 -43.34
N TYR A 47 -17.15 11.44 -42.19
CA TYR A 47 -18.55 11.34 -41.77
C TYR A 47 -19.19 12.71 -41.59
N LEU A 48 -18.48 13.67 -40.89
CA LEU A 48 -18.98 15.05 -40.71
C LEU A 48 -19.20 15.76 -42.07
N GLN A 49 -18.27 15.59 -43.02
CA GLN A 49 -18.41 16.13 -44.37
C GLN A 49 -19.62 15.55 -45.09
N ASN A 50 -19.88 14.25 -44.97
CA ASN A 50 -21.00 13.58 -45.61
C ASN A 50 -22.37 14.06 -45.10
N ILE A 51 -22.43 14.50 -43.83
CA ILE A 51 -23.67 15.04 -43.24
C ILE A 51 -23.70 16.59 -43.23
N GLU A 52 -22.74 17.23 -43.92
CA GLU A 52 -22.61 18.69 -44.04
C GLU A 52 -22.57 19.39 -42.68
N GLN A 53 -21.94 18.73 -41.67
CA GLN A 53 -21.80 19.26 -40.31
C GLN A 53 -20.45 19.96 -40.14
N ASP A 54 -20.49 21.25 -39.78
CA ASP A 54 -19.31 22.01 -39.44
C ASP A 54 -18.68 21.53 -38.10
N TYR A 55 -17.37 21.62 -38.01
CA TYR A 55 -16.62 21.33 -36.80
C TYR A 55 -15.51 22.35 -36.57
N VAL A 56 -15.17 22.58 -35.31
CA VAL A 56 -14.10 23.50 -34.90
C VAL A 56 -12.81 22.73 -34.70
N THR A 57 -11.72 23.24 -35.26
CA THR A 57 -10.38 22.73 -34.98
C THR A 57 -9.69 23.64 -33.96
N ASP A 58 -9.31 23.09 -32.81
CA ASP A 58 -8.53 23.78 -31.80
C ASP A 58 -7.13 24.09 -32.37
N SER A 59 -6.73 25.35 -32.38
CA SER A 59 -5.45 25.83 -32.92
C SER A 59 -4.24 25.24 -32.16
N THR A 60 -4.39 24.93 -30.86
CA THR A 60 -3.33 24.33 -30.04
C THR A 60 -2.93 22.93 -30.52
N ASN A 61 -3.77 22.26 -31.31
CA ASN A 61 -3.46 20.98 -31.95
C ASN A 61 -2.36 21.06 -33.03
N LEU A 62 -2.03 22.25 -33.49
CA LEU A 62 -1.02 22.51 -34.52
C LEU A 62 0.35 22.88 -33.93
N GLU A 63 0.43 23.13 -32.61
CA GLU A 63 1.66 23.52 -31.93
C GLU A 63 2.40 22.27 -31.44
N ASP A 64 3.70 22.17 -31.75
CA ASP A 64 4.52 21.00 -31.38
C ASP A 64 5.15 21.14 -29.97
N GLU A 65 4.77 22.17 -29.21
CA GLU A 65 5.29 22.46 -27.89
C GLU A 65 5.01 21.35 -26.86
N TYR A 66 3.89 20.65 -27.03
CA TYR A 66 3.49 19.56 -26.14
C TYR A 66 3.99 18.19 -26.65
N THR A 67 4.48 17.35 -25.77
CA THR A 67 5.02 16.00 -26.09
C THR A 67 4.04 15.16 -26.94
N ARG A 68 2.74 15.30 -26.69
CA ARG A 68 1.70 14.57 -27.44
C ARG A 68 1.61 15.05 -28.89
N ASN A 69 1.71 16.36 -29.10
CA ASN A 69 1.73 16.94 -30.44
C ASN A 69 3.00 16.57 -31.21
N LYS A 70 4.15 16.43 -30.56
CA LYS A 70 5.39 15.91 -31.19
C LYS A 70 5.20 14.46 -31.68
N ILE A 71 4.49 13.64 -30.93
CA ILE A 71 4.16 12.29 -31.38
C ILE A 71 3.28 12.34 -32.61
N ARG A 72 2.24 13.18 -32.60
CA ARG A 72 1.26 13.31 -33.69
C ARG A 72 1.86 13.90 -34.96
N LEU A 73 2.64 14.99 -34.82
CA LEU A 73 3.12 15.79 -35.96
C LEU A 73 4.46 15.30 -36.51
N ASN A 74 5.30 14.69 -35.68
CA ASN A 74 6.66 14.32 -36.07
C ASN A 74 6.88 12.80 -36.06
N LEU A 75 6.60 12.13 -34.93
CA LEU A 75 6.92 10.71 -34.78
C LEU A 75 6.00 9.80 -35.63
N LEU A 76 4.70 9.99 -35.57
CA LEU A 76 3.75 9.17 -36.34
C LEU A 76 3.95 9.30 -37.86
N PRO A 77 4.13 10.51 -38.44
CA PRO A 77 4.46 10.64 -39.87
C PRO A 77 5.74 9.92 -40.25
N LEU A 78 6.81 10.04 -39.44
CA LEU A 78 8.06 9.31 -39.69
C LEU A 78 7.87 7.80 -39.63
N MET A 79 7.05 7.28 -38.72
CA MET A 79 6.69 5.87 -38.68
C MET A 79 5.85 5.44 -39.86
N GLU A 80 4.97 6.31 -40.39
CA GLU A 80 4.16 6.05 -41.61
C GLU A 80 5.05 6.03 -42.88
N GLU A 81 6.16 6.77 -42.92
CA GLU A 81 7.14 6.67 -44.01
C GLU A 81 7.81 5.28 -44.04
N ILE A 82 8.06 4.69 -42.87
CA ILE A 82 8.64 3.33 -42.76
C ILE A 82 7.59 2.26 -43.06
N ASN A 83 6.39 2.42 -42.49
CA ASN A 83 5.26 1.52 -42.68
C ASN A 83 3.97 2.32 -42.83
N PRO A 84 3.42 2.45 -44.05
CA PRO A 84 2.18 3.18 -44.26
C PRO A 84 0.96 2.67 -43.46
N SER A 85 1.03 1.42 -42.99
CA SER A 85 -0.02 0.80 -42.16
C SER A 85 0.28 0.81 -40.68
N VAL A 86 1.29 1.58 -40.21
CA VAL A 86 1.78 1.53 -38.83
C VAL A 86 0.70 1.79 -37.79
N LYS A 87 -0.26 2.67 -38.07
CA LYS A 87 -1.38 2.94 -37.15
C LYS A 87 -2.22 1.69 -36.90
N ASN A 88 -2.55 0.95 -37.99
CA ASN A 88 -3.27 -0.32 -37.87
C ASN A 88 -2.45 -1.34 -37.09
N SER A 89 -1.15 -1.45 -37.39
CA SER A 89 -0.24 -2.36 -36.68
C SER A 89 -0.14 -2.05 -35.18
N LEU A 90 -0.15 -0.76 -34.81
CA LEU A 90 -0.15 -0.34 -33.40
C LEU A 90 -1.48 -0.68 -32.70
N VAL A 91 -2.61 -0.51 -33.38
CA VAL A 91 -3.93 -0.93 -32.86
C VAL A 91 -3.98 -2.45 -32.65
N GLU A 92 -3.53 -3.24 -33.63
CA GLU A 92 -3.46 -4.70 -33.51
C GLU A 92 -2.54 -5.12 -32.36
N THR A 93 -1.37 -4.50 -32.25
CA THR A 93 -0.44 -4.74 -31.13
C THR A 93 -1.09 -4.45 -29.80
N SER A 94 -1.81 -3.33 -29.68
CA SER A 94 -2.56 -2.99 -28.46
C SER A 94 -3.63 -4.05 -28.13
N ASN A 95 -4.33 -4.59 -29.14
CA ASN A 95 -5.31 -5.66 -28.95
C ASN A 95 -4.66 -6.96 -28.44
N TYR A 96 -3.54 -7.39 -29.02
CA TYR A 96 -2.79 -8.55 -28.53
C TYR A 96 -2.30 -8.35 -27.09
N LEU A 97 -1.82 -7.15 -26.76
CA LEU A 97 -1.39 -6.82 -25.41
C LEU A 97 -2.56 -6.82 -24.43
N ASN A 98 -3.77 -6.46 -24.83
CA ASN A 98 -4.98 -6.56 -24.00
C ASN A 98 -5.30 -8.01 -23.62
N ASP A 99 -5.16 -8.95 -24.54
CA ASP A 99 -5.34 -10.38 -24.26
C ASP A 99 -4.27 -10.88 -23.28
N VAL A 100 -3.01 -10.53 -23.53
CA VAL A 100 -1.91 -10.86 -22.62
C VAL A 100 -2.13 -10.25 -21.24
N ALA A 101 -2.55 -8.98 -21.15
CA ALA A 101 -2.86 -8.32 -19.90
C ALA A 101 -4.02 -9.01 -19.15
N THR A 102 -4.98 -9.55 -19.86
CA THR A 102 -6.08 -10.32 -19.26
C THR A 102 -5.56 -11.59 -18.57
N ILE A 103 -4.66 -12.33 -19.22
CA ILE A 103 -4.01 -13.52 -18.65
C ILE A 103 -3.13 -13.12 -17.46
N TYR A 104 -2.31 -12.10 -17.64
CA TYR A 104 -1.42 -11.55 -16.61
C TYR A 104 -2.20 -11.15 -15.35
N ASN A 105 -3.26 -10.35 -15.50
CA ASN A 105 -4.06 -9.88 -14.37
C ASN A 105 -4.76 -11.05 -13.63
N LYS A 106 -5.23 -12.07 -14.35
CA LYS A 106 -5.78 -13.29 -13.72
C LYS A 106 -4.71 -14.05 -12.94
N CYS A 107 -3.48 -14.15 -13.47
CA CYS A 107 -2.37 -14.80 -12.78
C CYS A 107 -1.99 -14.04 -11.51
N ILE A 108 -1.80 -12.71 -11.61
CA ILE A 108 -1.50 -11.83 -10.48
C ILE A 108 -2.58 -11.93 -9.40
N ALA A 109 -3.86 -11.86 -9.78
CA ALA A 109 -4.97 -11.96 -8.83
C ALA A 109 -4.97 -13.29 -8.05
N LYS A 110 -4.76 -14.41 -8.76
CA LYS A 110 -4.64 -15.74 -8.13
C LYS A 110 -3.44 -15.82 -7.18
N THR A 111 -2.29 -15.27 -7.58
CA THR A 111 -1.09 -15.26 -6.76
C THR A 111 -1.29 -14.40 -5.52
N LYS A 112 -1.84 -13.20 -5.68
CA LYS A 112 -2.16 -12.30 -4.54
C LYS A 112 -3.10 -12.98 -3.54
N ALA A 113 -4.16 -13.64 -4.00
CA ALA A 113 -5.09 -14.36 -3.13
C ALA A 113 -4.43 -15.49 -2.31
N ARG A 114 -3.30 -16.03 -2.78
CA ARG A 114 -2.54 -17.08 -2.10
C ARG A 114 -1.51 -16.55 -1.11
N ILE A 115 -0.85 -15.42 -1.43
CA ILE A 115 0.28 -14.91 -0.64
C ILE A 115 -0.12 -13.79 0.35
N VAL A 116 -1.20 -13.05 0.05
CA VAL A 116 -1.70 -11.99 0.91
C VAL A 116 -2.69 -12.60 1.90
N THR A 117 -2.38 -12.47 3.16
CA THR A 117 -3.21 -12.93 4.29
C THR A 117 -3.68 -11.74 5.11
N PRO A 118 -4.60 -11.90 6.07
CA PRO A 118 -4.97 -10.82 7.00
C PRO A 118 -3.77 -10.25 7.77
N GLU A 119 -2.72 -11.05 8.00
CA GLU A 119 -1.50 -10.63 8.69
C GLU A 119 -0.55 -9.83 7.77
N GLY A 120 -0.70 -9.94 6.45
CA GLY A 120 0.16 -9.29 5.45
C GLY A 120 0.62 -10.23 4.35
N ILE A 121 1.68 -9.86 3.63
CA ILE A 121 2.26 -10.68 2.56
C ILE A 121 3.23 -11.69 3.18
N ARG A 122 2.97 -12.98 2.99
CA ARG A 122 3.84 -14.05 3.49
C ARG A 122 5.13 -14.14 2.68
N ILE A 123 6.27 -13.82 3.30
CA ILE A 123 7.59 -13.74 2.63
C ILE A 123 8.00 -15.08 2.02
N SER A 124 7.85 -16.18 2.75
CA SER A 124 8.23 -17.52 2.26
C SER A 124 7.43 -17.97 1.04
N SER A 125 6.17 -17.53 0.91
CA SER A 125 5.33 -17.81 -0.25
C SER A 125 5.69 -16.89 -1.42
N LEU A 126 5.95 -15.62 -1.16
CA LEU A 126 6.38 -14.66 -2.16
C LEU A 126 7.71 -15.05 -2.81
N LEU A 127 8.70 -15.49 -2.03
CA LEU A 127 10.03 -15.90 -2.53
C LEU A 127 10.00 -17.18 -3.37
N LYS A 128 8.91 -17.97 -3.30
CA LYS A 128 8.71 -19.15 -4.16
C LYS A 128 8.15 -18.79 -5.54
N GLU A 129 7.67 -17.58 -5.72
CA GLU A 129 7.13 -17.14 -7.00
C GLU A 129 8.25 -16.90 -8.02
N THR A 130 7.92 -17.09 -9.29
CA THR A 130 8.89 -16.89 -10.40
C THR A 130 9.35 -15.45 -10.53
N VAL A 131 8.47 -14.49 -10.21
CA VAL A 131 8.71 -13.04 -10.37
C VAL A 131 8.24 -12.27 -9.11
N PRO A 132 8.92 -12.46 -7.95
CA PRO A 132 8.47 -11.89 -6.68
C PRO A 132 8.42 -10.36 -6.69
N GLU A 133 9.36 -9.69 -7.37
CA GLU A 133 9.37 -8.22 -7.47
C GLU A 133 8.15 -7.68 -8.24
N THR A 134 7.76 -8.36 -9.32
CA THR A 134 6.56 -7.99 -10.07
C THR A 134 5.30 -8.12 -9.21
N ILE A 135 5.21 -9.18 -8.44
CA ILE A 135 4.06 -9.41 -7.53
C ILE A 135 4.02 -8.36 -6.43
N LEU A 136 5.18 -7.99 -5.87
CA LEU A 136 5.29 -6.87 -4.93
C LEU A 136 4.85 -5.57 -5.58
N PHE A 137 5.31 -5.29 -6.79
CA PHE A 137 4.92 -4.09 -7.53
C PHE A 137 3.41 -4.01 -7.70
N GLU A 138 2.80 -5.05 -8.24
CA GLU A 138 1.36 -5.12 -8.46
C GLU A 138 0.54 -5.06 -7.15
N THR A 139 1.15 -5.43 -6.02
CA THR A 139 0.50 -5.37 -4.71
C THR A 139 0.64 -4.01 -4.04
N LEU A 140 1.83 -3.41 -4.09
CA LEU A 140 2.17 -2.22 -3.32
C LEU A 140 2.00 -0.91 -4.09
N HIS A 141 2.16 -0.93 -5.43
CA HIS A 141 1.98 0.27 -6.24
C HIS A 141 0.57 0.89 -6.13
N PRO A 142 -0.53 0.11 -6.11
CA PRO A 142 -1.87 0.65 -5.85
C PRO A 142 -2.04 1.27 -4.46
N LEU A 143 -1.16 0.94 -3.51
CA LEU A 143 -1.11 1.50 -2.15
C LEU A 143 -0.22 2.76 -2.07
N GLY A 144 0.21 3.30 -3.22
CA GLY A 144 0.98 4.54 -3.32
C GLY A 144 2.49 4.40 -3.13
N PHE A 145 3.04 3.19 -3.13
CA PHE A 145 4.50 2.98 -3.13
C PHE A 145 5.08 3.17 -4.54
N ASN A 146 6.18 3.91 -4.64
CA ASN A 146 6.88 4.08 -5.91
C ASN A 146 7.84 2.90 -6.21
N SER A 147 8.33 2.85 -7.45
CA SER A 147 9.19 1.74 -7.91
C SER A 147 10.49 1.60 -7.10
N THR A 148 11.07 2.70 -6.62
CA THR A 148 12.28 2.67 -5.79
C THR A 148 12.00 2.06 -4.43
N GLN A 149 10.94 2.52 -3.76
CA GLN A 149 10.50 1.94 -2.48
C GLN A 149 10.20 0.44 -2.59
N ILE A 150 9.56 0.01 -3.68
CA ILE A 150 9.24 -1.41 -3.91
C ILE A 150 10.51 -2.24 -4.09
N LYS A 151 11.52 -1.72 -4.79
CA LYS A 151 12.85 -2.35 -4.88
C LYS A 151 13.54 -2.46 -3.52
N ASP A 152 13.47 -1.40 -2.71
CA ASP A 152 14.04 -1.41 -1.36
C ASP A 152 13.34 -2.41 -0.44
N ILE A 153 12.01 -2.55 -0.56
CA ILE A 153 11.23 -3.58 0.12
C ILE A 153 11.68 -4.97 -0.33
N ALA A 154 11.82 -5.21 -1.65
CA ALA A 154 12.28 -6.48 -2.20
C ALA A 154 13.68 -6.84 -1.68
N ASN A 155 14.61 -5.89 -1.69
CA ASN A 155 15.96 -6.08 -1.15
C ASN A 155 15.98 -6.37 0.36
N SER A 156 14.97 -5.92 1.08
CA SER A 156 14.86 -6.14 2.53
C SER A 156 14.38 -7.55 2.90
N LEU A 157 13.81 -8.32 1.97
CA LEU A 157 13.20 -9.63 2.27
C LEU A 157 14.13 -10.60 2.96
N HIS A 158 15.41 -10.61 2.60
CA HIS A 158 16.44 -11.46 3.19
C HIS A 158 17.15 -10.84 4.41
N GLY A 159 16.82 -9.59 4.76
CA GLY A 159 17.46 -8.84 5.83
C GLY A 159 16.80 -9.02 7.20
N GLN A 160 17.28 -8.24 8.15
CA GLN A 160 16.73 -8.22 9.51
C GLN A 160 15.29 -7.66 9.52
N SER A 161 14.47 -8.14 10.47
CA SER A 161 13.14 -7.60 10.73
C SER A 161 13.24 -6.19 11.34
N GLY A 162 12.19 -5.38 11.10
CA GLY A 162 12.08 -4.06 11.70
C GLY A 162 12.19 -2.91 10.71
N LYS A 163 12.59 -3.16 9.45
CA LYS A 163 12.58 -2.12 8.42
C LYS A 163 11.15 -1.68 8.11
N GLN A 164 10.97 -0.37 7.95
CA GLN A 164 9.69 0.24 7.65
C GLN A 164 9.80 1.09 6.39
N PHE A 165 8.75 1.05 5.58
CA PHE A 165 8.61 1.83 4.35
C PHE A 165 7.22 2.45 4.36
N ALA A 166 7.10 3.73 4.04
CA ALA A 166 5.84 4.45 4.08
C ALA A 166 5.52 5.09 2.72
N SER A 167 4.28 4.93 2.28
CA SER A 167 3.65 5.77 1.27
C SER A 167 2.85 6.88 1.98
N LYS A 168 2.01 7.61 1.26
CA LYS A 168 1.16 8.65 1.85
C LYS A 168 0.11 8.08 2.82
N GLU A 169 -0.44 6.91 2.52
CA GLU A 169 -1.59 6.34 3.23
C GLU A 169 -1.29 4.96 3.84
N TRP A 170 -0.21 4.33 3.43
CA TRP A 170 0.13 2.96 3.83
C TRP A 170 1.56 2.84 4.32
N ARG A 171 1.76 1.92 5.25
CA ARG A 171 3.06 1.52 5.77
C ARG A 171 3.28 0.02 5.57
N VAL A 172 4.48 -0.35 5.11
CA VAL A 172 4.96 -1.73 5.04
C VAL A 172 6.01 -1.92 6.12
N ILE A 173 5.82 -2.91 6.97
CA ILE A 173 6.80 -3.28 8.01
C ILE A 173 7.31 -4.68 7.69
N LYS A 174 8.63 -4.81 7.49
CA LYS A 174 9.27 -6.12 7.35
C LYS A 174 9.36 -6.79 8.73
N ASP A 175 8.54 -7.81 8.95
CA ASP A 175 8.64 -8.69 10.12
C ASP A 175 9.36 -10.00 9.73
N ARG A 176 9.40 -10.99 10.62
CA ARG A 176 10.13 -12.27 10.44
C ARG A 176 9.57 -13.06 9.24
N GLU A 177 8.26 -13.28 9.22
CA GLU A 177 7.57 -14.12 8.25
C GLU A 177 6.72 -13.33 7.25
N PHE A 178 6.39 -12.08 7.58
CA PHE A 178 5.45 -11.27 6.81
C PHE A 178 6.00 -9.88 6.49
N LEU A 179 5.55 -9.33 5.36
CA LEU A 179 5.49 -7.89 5.14
C LEU A 179 4.11 -7.45 5.64
N LEU A 180 4.06 -6.83 6.81
CA LEU A 180 2.83 -6.31 7.39
C LEU A 180 2.40 -5.07 6.62
N LEU A 181 1.13 -5.01 6.24
CA LEU A 181 0.54 -3.87 5.52
C LEU A 181 -0.38 -3.14 6.48
N GLU A 182 -0.10 -1.88 6.74
CA GLU A 182 -0.87 -1.06 7.66
C GLU A 182 -1.25 0.27 7.01
N GLU A 183 -2.52 0.65 7.17
CA GLU A 183 -2.98 1.98 6.80
C GLU A 183 -2.45 3.01 7.82
N ILE A 184 -1.85 4.10 7.33
CA ILE A 184 -1.41 5.22 8.18
C ILE A 184 -2.66 6.02 8.53
N ARG A 185 -3.23 5.76 9.71
CA ARG A 185 -4.34 6.55 10.24
C ARG A 185 -3.79 7.72 11.05
N SER A 186 -4.48 8.86 11.02
CA SER A 186 -4.16 9.97 11.92
C SER A 186 -4.28 9.49 13.37
N GLU A 187 -3.28 9.79 14.18
CA GLU A 187 -3.09 9.24 15.55
C GLU A 187 -4.26 9.42 16.52
N GLU A 188 -5.21 10.28 16.20
CA GLU A 188 -6.32 10.64 17.11
C GLU A 188 -7.46 9.59 17.23
N LYS A 189 -7.49 8.54 16.36
CA LYS A 189 -8.61 7.57 16.37
C LYS A 189 -8.25 6.15 16.85
N ASP A 190 -7.00 5.86 17.17
CA ASP A 190 -6.53 4.48 17.36
C ASP A 190 -6.23 4.06 18.81
N ILE A 191 -6.65 4.83 19.80
CA ILE A 191 -6.79 4.25 21.15
C ILE A 191 -8.20 3.66 21.16
N PRO A 192 -8.38 2.31 21.13
CA PRO A 192 -9.68 1.77 21.44
C PRO A 192 -10.09 2.39 22.77
N PRO A 193 -11.36 2.77 22.96
CA PRO A 193 -11.81 3.32 24.23
C PRO A 193 -11.52 2.26 25.30
N PHE A 194 -10.32 2.39 25.90
CA PHE A 194 -9.90 1.51 26.98
C PHE A 194 -10.64 2.01 28.20
N GLN A 195 -11.71 1.31 28.53
CA GLN A 195 -12.49 1.60 29.72
C GLN A 195 -11.83 0.91 30.90
N LEU A 196 -11.09 1.69 31.70
CA LEU A 196 -10.54 1.19 32.96
C LEU A 196 -11.70 1.09 33.97
N ILE A 197 -12.04 -0.14 34.34
CA ILE A 197 -13.00 -0.39 35.43
C ILE A 197 -12.17 -0.60 36.70
N LYS A 198 -12.32 0.30 37.67
CA LYS A 198 -11.68 0.20 38.97
C LYS A 198 -12.67 -0.35 39.97
N GLU A 199 -12.35 -1.46 40.62
CA GLU A 199 -13.11 -2.04 41.72
C GLU A 199 -12.20 -2.14 42.95
N GLU A 200 -12.70 -1.69 44.11
CA GLU A 200 -12.03 -1.85 45.40
C GLU A 200 -12.72 -2.97 46.18
N LYS A 201 -11.98 -3.92 46.70
CA LYS A 201 -12.48 -5.04 47.48
C LYS A 201 -11.65 -5.19 48.73
N GLU A 202 -12.33 -5.43 49.88
CA GLU A 202 -11.58 -5.75 51.10
C GLU A 202 -10.87 -7.09 50.96
N TYR A 203 -9.61 -7.13 51.40
CA TYR A 203 -8.84 -8.35 51.43
C TYR A 203 -9.30 -9.26 52.55
N THR A 204 -9.86 -10.40 52.19
CA THR A 204 -10.24 -11.46 53.13
C THR A 204 -9.34 -12.67 52.94
N SER A 205 -9.18 -13.50 53.99
CA SER A 205 -8.36 -14.74 53.93
C SER A 205 -8.75 -15.73 52.82
N ASN A 206 -9.95 -15.59 52.27
CA ASN A 206 -10.46 -16.43 51.16
C ASN A 206 -10.43 -15.71 49.80
N PHE A 207 -9.85 -14.49 49.69
CA PHE A 207 -9.78 -13.76 48.45
C PHE A 207 -8.84 -14.47 47.43
N GLN A 208 -9.37 -14.86 46.30
CA GLN A 208 -8.60 -15.40 45.21
C GLN A 208 -8.30 -14.31 44.17
N ILE A 209 -7.02 -14.08 43.91
CA ILE A 209 -6.57 -13.14 42.88
C ILE A 209 -7.06 -13.64 41.52
N PRO A 210 -7.88 -12.87 40.79
CA PRO A 210 -8.29 -13.22 39.45
C PRO A 210 -7.08 -13.41 38.52
N ARG A 211 -7.14 -14.47 37.69
CA ARG A 211 -6.07 -14.76 36.71
C ARG A 211 -6.52 -14.52 35.27
N GLU A 212 -7.63 -13.83 35.11
CA GLU A 212 -8.20 -13.53 33.79
C GLU A 212 -7.34 -12.50 33.05
N LYS A 213 -7.23 -12.66 31.72
CA LYS A 213 -6.56 -11.68 30.89
C LYS A 213 -7.31 -10.36 30.93
N GLY A 214 -6.59 -9.26 31.22
CA GLY A 214 -7.18 -7.92 31.33
C GLY A 214 -7.50 -7.48 32.75
N THR A 215 -7.35 -8.35 33.75
CA THR A 215 -7.52 -7.99 35.17
C THR A 215 -6.17 -7.92 35.86
N ALA A 216 -5.92 -6.81 36.55
CA ALA A 216 -4.74 -6.62 37.38
C ALA A 216 -5.19 -6.28 38.81
N CYS A 217 -4.61 -6.91 39.83
CA CYS A 217 -4.87 -6.64 41.22
C CYS A 217 -3.68 -5.92 41.84
N PHE A 218 -3.95 -4.85 42.56
CA PHE A 218 -2.96 -4.04 43.27
C PHE A 218 -3.38 -3.91 44.73
N ASP A 219 -2.39 -3.77 45.58
CA ASP A 219 -2.62 -3.42 46.98
C ASP A 219 -2.93 -1.91 47.05
N ALA A 220 -4.17 -1.60 47.42
CA ALA A 220 -4.66 -0.20 47.42
C ALA A 220 -3.89 0.70 48.42
N ASP A 221 -3.45 0.12 49.53
CA ASP A 221 -2.70 0.85 50.58
C ASP A 221 -1.29 1.26 50.10
N LYS A 222 -0.80 0.64 49.04
CA LYS A 222 0.50 0.95 48.40
C LYS A 222 0.38 1.82 47.15
N LEU A 223 -0.80 2.24 46.78
CA LEU A 223 -0.99 3.11 45.62
C LEU A 223 -1.15 4.56 46.10
N ASN A 224 -0.15 5.40 45.86
CA ASN A 224 -0.11 6.78 46.33
C ASN A 224 -0.80 7.78 45.38
N GLU A 225 -1.13 7.39 44.14
CA GLU A 225 -1.69 8.28 43.13
C GLU A 225 -2.72 7.57 42.25
N GLU A 226 -3.42 8.35 41.42
CA GLU A 226 -4.38 7.80 40.45
C GLU A 226 -3.69 6.91 39.42
N ILE A 227 -4.31 5.77 39.13
CA ILE A 227 -3.90 4.86 38.08
C ILE A 227 -4.36 5.45 36.76
N TYR A 228 -3.42 5.66 35.84
CA TYR A 228 -3.72 6.08 34.47
C TYR A 228 -3.09 5.18 33.45
N HIS A 229 -3.59 5.20 32.23
CA HIS A 229 -3.06 4.41 31.12
C HIS A 229 -2.57 5.32 30.00
N ARG A 230 -1.49 4.92 29.36
CA ARG A 230 -0.97 5.52 28.12
C ARG A 230 -0.23 4.51 27.28
N LYS A 231 0.02 4.86 26.03
CA LYS A 231 0.99 4.10 25.23
C LYS A 231 2.36 4.16 25.91
N TRP A 232 3.09 3.05 25.87
CA TRP A 232 4.46 3.02 26.39
C TRP A 232 5.36 3.98 25.60
N GLN A 233 6.40 4.47 26.22
CA GLN A 233 7.37 5.40 25.64
C GLN A 233 8.78 4.81 25.73
N ILE A 234 9.68 5.27 24.84
CA ILE A 234 11.09 4.88 24.88
C ILE A 234 11.68 5.35 26.21
N GLY A 235 12.29 4.42 26.95
CA GLY A 235 12.83 4.69 28.27
C GLY A 235 11.99 4.14 29.43
N ASP A 236 10.72 3.78 29.18
CA ASP A 236 9.87 3.18 30.21
C ASP A 236 10.47 1.88 30.74
N THR A 237 10.48 1.75 32.05
CA THR A 237 11.01 0.59 32.77
C THR A 237 10.01 0.10 33.81
N PHE A 238 10.08 -1.18 34.13
CA PHE A 238 9.32 -1.79 35.21
C PHE A 238 10.15 -2.91 35.86
N ILE A 239 9.73 -3.38 37.02
CA ILE A 239 10.32 -4.54 37.70
C ILE A 239 9.41 -5.73 37.43
N PRO A 240 9.85 -6.72 36.63
CA PRO A 240 9.05 -7.93 36.38
C PRO A 240 8.84 -8.70 37.68
N PHE A 241 7.67 -9.32 37.81
CA PHE A 241 7.35 -10.17 38.98
C PHE A 241 8.41 -11.27 39.17
N GLY A 242 8.96 -11.37 40.39
CA GLY A 242 10.02 -12.33 40.73
C GLY A 242 11.45 -11.86 40.39
N MET A 243 11.63 -10.68 39.81
CA MET A 243 12.97 -10.12 39.51
C MET A 243 13.31 -8.94 40.44
N LYS A 244 14.61 -8.78 40.76
CA LYS A 244 15.10 -7.65 41.56
C LYS A 244 15.57 -6.43 40.72
N GLY A 245 15.68 -6.62 39.41
CA GLY A 245 16.21 -5.60 38.48
C GLY A 245 15.14 -4.94 37.64
N LYS A 246 15.37 -3.66 37.25
CA LYS A 246 14.52 -2.95 36.27
C LYS A 246 14.76 -3.51 34.88
N LYS A 247 13.68 -3.70 34.12
CA LYS A 247 13.70 -4.11 32.72
C LYS A 247 13.01 -3.06 31.88
N LYS A 248 13.59 -2.71 30.72
CA LYS A 248 12.93 -1.80 29.78
C LYS A 248 11.71 -2.48 29.17
N ILE A 249 10.62 -1.74 28.99
CA ILE A 249 9.40 -2.26 28.32
C ILE A 249 9.71 -2.67 26.89
N SER A 250 10.56 -1.91 26.17
CA SER A 250 11.03 -2.27 24.83
C SER A 250 11.64 -3.66 24.76
N ASP A 251 12.49 -4.00 25.73
CA ASP A 251 13.20 -5.28 25.78
C ASP A 251 12.24 -6.41 26.16
N TYR A 252 11.35 -6.14 27.12
CA TYR A 252 10.32 -7.10 27.52
C TYR A 252 9.39 -7.48 26.36
N LEU A 253 8.94 -6.49 25.56
CA LEU A 253 8.12 -6.74 24.40
C LEU A 253 8.89 -7.46 23.29
N THR A 254 10.21 -7.18 23.16
CA THR A 254 11.08 -7.87 22.20
C THR A 254 11.26 -9.34 22.56
N ASP A 255 11.51 -9.65 23.84
CA ASP A 255 11.67 -11.01 24.33
C ASP A 255 10.40 -11.83 24.16
N ARG A 256 9.25 -11.19 24.27
CA ARG A 256 7.93 -11.79 23.98
C ARG A 256 7.58 -11.83 22.51
N LYS A 257 8.51 -11.44 21.62
CA LYS A 257 8.37 -11.49 20.16
C LYS A 257 7.21 -10.64 19.60
N PHE A 258 6.86 -9.55 20.29
CA PHE A 258 5.89 -8.59 19.75
C PHE A 258 6.43 -7.99 18.45
N SER A 259 5.59 -7.90 17.42
CA SER A 259 5.90 -7.13 16.20
C SER A 259 5.97 -5.64 16.52
N ILE A 260 6.58 -4.84 15.63
CA ILE A 260 6.67 -3.39 15.81
C ILE A 260 5.28 -2.78 15.98
N SER A 261 4.35 -3.16 15.14
CA SER A 261 2.97 -2.71 15.20
C SER A 261 2.29 -3.06 16.53
N GLN A 262 2.49 -4.29 17.03
CA GLN A 262 1.98 -4.69 18.33
C GLN A 262 2.60 -3.89 19.47
N LYS A 263 3.89 -3.56 19.36
CA LYS A 263 4.58 -2.70 20.34
C LYS A 263 4.00 -1.29 20.35
N GLU A 264 3.80 -0.68 19.18
CA GLU A 264 3.25 0.68 19.06
C GLU A 264 1.82 0.81 19.60
N ARG A 265 1.04 -0.27 19.53
CA ARG A 265 -0.33 -0.33 20.06
C ARG A 265 -0.40 -0.69 21.55
N GLN A 266 0.71 -1.13 22.14
CA GLN A 266 0.70 -1.58 23.53
C GLN A 266 0.51 -0.40 24.47
N CYS A 267 -0.53 -0.46 25.30
CA CYS A 267 -0.74 0.47 26.41
C CYS A 267 -0.16 -0.12 27.71
N CYS A 268 0.33 0.78 28.56
CA CYS A 268 0.79 0.47 29.89
C CYS A 268 -0.14 1.12 30.92
N LEU A 269 -0.43 0.39 31.96
CA LEU A 269 -1.03 0.92 33.18
C LEU A 269 0.10 1.47 34.03
N LEU A 270 -0.01 2.73 34.39
CA LEU A 270 0.99 3.45 35.16
C LEU A 270 0.42 3.82 36.53
N TYR A 271 1.23 3.56 37.54
CA TYR A 271 0.99 3.98 38.93
C TYR A 271 2.34 4.31 39.58
N THR A 272 2.35 5.25 40.49
CA THR A 272 3.51 5.51 41.33
C THR A 272 3.39 4.64 42.59
N SER A 273 4.38 3.79 42.78
CA SER A 273 4.60 3.06 44.03
C SER A 273 5.73 3.77 44.78
N PRO A 274 5.66 3.91 46.08
CA PRO A 274 6.77 4.40 46.86
C PRO A 274 8.01 3.55 46.55
N SER A 275 9.16 4.22 46.35
CA SER A 275 10.40 3.51 46.10
C SER A 275 10.68 2.61 47.31
N PRO A 276 11.19 1.36 47.11
CA PRO A 276 11.59 0.51 48.23
C PRO A 276 12.72 1.10 49.12
N ARG A 277 13.18 2.31 48.78
CA ARG A 277 14.19 3.05 49.59
C ARG A 277 13.59 4.02 50.61
N ASP A 278 12.26 4.20 50.55
CA ASP A 278 11.55 5.15 51.45
C ASP A 278 10.82 4.41 52.59
N THR A 279 11.16 3.17 52.84
CA THR A 279 10.74 2.38 54.02
C THR A 279 11.94 1.94 54.84
#